data_f141eb83971119dfb8f6e4a3ffa24a3a
#
_entry.id   f141eb83971119dfb8f6e4a3ffa24a3a
#
_cell.length_a   1.000
_cell.length_b   1.000
_cell.length_c   1.000
_cell.angle_alpha   90.00
_cell.angle_beta   90.00
_cell.angle_gamma   90.00
#
_symmetry.space_group_name_H-M   'P 1'
#
loop_
_entity.id
_entity.type
_entity.pdbx_description
1 polymer ?
#
loop_
_entity_poly.entity_id
_entity_poly.type
_entity_poly.pdbx_seq_one_letter_code
_entity_poly.pdbx_strand_id
1 'polypeptide(L)'
;KEVSEAKSIRDIKRYAAEHDTGRYWKGKGKQLPDTGKKVCVVGGGPAGLTAAYYLRKQGHAVTVKEALPTVGGMMSYGIPSYRLPREIVAQEANVIEEQGVVIETNTKVEKPVELLSEYDAVLMTIGAHKGVRLPMEGSELPGVLLNIDFLRNASLGQETGMGKRIIVLGGGNVAFDCARTAKRLGAEEIHLACLEAREAMTADDEEIAQAIEEGI
;
A
#
# COMPACT_ATOMS: atom_id res chain seq x y z
N LYS A 1 -14.58 26.11 15.27
CA LYS A 1 -14.43 27.56 15.11
C LYS A 1 -12.96 27.86 15.22
N GLU A 2 -12.43 28.48 14.20
CA GLU A 2 -11.01 28.75 14.08
C GLU A 2 -10.59 29.84 15.05
N VAL A 3 -9.75 29.49 15.98
CA VAL A 3 -9.17 30.42 16.97
C VAL A 3 -7.73 30.76 16.59
N SER A 4 -7.13 29.99 15.67
CA SER A 4 -5.76 30.16 15.18
C SER A 4 -5.61 29.47 13.82
N GLU A 5 -4.44 29.62 13.18
CA GLU A 5 -4.09 28.88 11.97
C GLU A 5 -4.24 27.37 12.13
N ALA A 6 -4.60 26.68 11.03
CA ALA A 6 -4.72 25.24 11.01
C ALA A 6 -3.40 24.59 11.44
N LYS A 7 -3.48 23.54 12.26
CA LYS A 7 -2.30 22.75 12.67
C LYS A 7 -2.15 21.54 11.77
N SER A 8 -0.97 21.31 11.25
CA SER A 8 -0.66 20.13 10.46
C SER A 8 -0.55 18.89 11.34
N ILE A 9 -1.70 18.28 11.66
CA ILE A 9 -1.75 17.08 12.50
C ILE A 9 -1.01 15.92 11.80
N ARG A 10 -1.08 15.85 10.48
CA ARG A 10 -0.37 14.83 9.68
C ARG A 10 1.14 14.91 9.91
N ASP A 11 1.72 16.08 9.78
CA ASP A 11 3.17 16.28 9.91
C ASP A 11 3.64 16.09 11.35
N ILE A 12 2.85 16.50 12.32
CA ILE A 12 3.12 16.25 13.74
C ILE A 12 3.13 14.74 14.03
N LYS A 13 2.16 13.99 13.50
CA LYS A 13 2.13 12.52 13.65
C LYS A 13 3.31 11.85 12.94
N ARG A 14 3.67 12.32 11.75
CA ARG A 14 4.85 11.83 11.03
C ARG A 14 6.12 12.08 11.83
N TYR A 15 6.33 13.29 12.28
CA TYR A 15 7.47 13.64 13.13
C TYR A 15 7.55 12.75 14.37
N ALA A 16 6.43 12.55 15.07
CA ALA A 16 6.38 11.68 16.24
C ALA A 16 6.75 10.24 15.92
N ALA A 17 6.28 9.70 14.80
CA ALA A 17 6.60 8.33 14.36
C ALA A 17 8.08 8.18 13.97
N GLU A 18 8.65 9.16 13.26
CA GLU A 18 10.07 9.17 12.87
C GLU A 18 11.02 9.26 14.08
N HIS A 19 10.55 9.84 15.19
CA HIS A 19 11.31 9.99 16.43
C HIS A 19 10.93 8.99 17.53
N ASP A 20 10.02 8.05 17.21
CA ASP A 20 9.66 6.99 18.15
C ASP A 20 10.80 5.98 18.30
N THR A 21 11.32 5.89 19.51
CA THR A 21 12.36 4.91 19.85
C THR A 21 11.80 3.52 20.16
N GLY A 22 10.49 3.31 20.07
CA GLY A 22 9.80 2.10 20.50
C GLY A 22 9.81 1.87 22.02
N ARG A 23 10.35 2.81 22.79
CA ARG A 23 10.54 2.66 24.24
C ARG A 23 9.22 2.51 24.99
N TYR A 24 8.15 3.13 24.48
CA TYR A 24 6.87 3.18 25.19
C TYR A 24 5.93 2.04 24.86
N TRP A 25 6.04 1.39 23.73
CA TRP A 25 5.10 0.36 23.27
C TRP A 25 5.74 -1.03 23.10
N LYS A 26 7.05 -1.15 22.88
CA LYS A 26 7.73 -2.44 22.81
C LYS A 26 7.51 -3.23 24.11
N GLY A 27 6.93 -4.42 23.98
CA GLY A 27 6.66 -5.32 25.09
C GLY A 27 5.50 -4.94 26.01
N LYS A 28 4.76 -3.85 25.77
CA LYS A 28 3.64 -3.44 26.61
C LYS A 28 2.29 -4.04 26.22
N GLY A 29 2.21 -4.73 25.10
CA GLY A 29 1.00 -5.45 24.71
C GLY A 29 0.93 -6.79 25.45
N LYS A 30 0.13 -6.88 26.51
CA LYS A 30 -0.10 -8.16 27.19
C LYS A 30 -0.73 -9.14 26.21
N GLN A 31 0.02 -10.16 25.81
CA GLN A 31 -0.51 -11.29 25.08
C GLN A 31 -1.29 -12.18 26.04
N LEU A 32 -2.48 -12.57 25.62
CA LEU A 32 -3.27 -13.55 26.40
C LEU A 32 -2.64 -14.94 26.30
N PRO A 33 -2.98 -15.86 27.22
CA PRO A 33 -2.55 -17.24 27.18
C PRO A 33 -2.87 -17.90 25.84
N ASP A 34 -2.05 -18.85 25.43
CA ASP A 34 -2.25 -19.62 24.21
C ASP A 34 -3.63 -20.33 24.24
N THR A 35 -4.39 -20.13 23.19
CA THR A 35 -5.72 -20.72 23.02
C THR A 35 -5.68 -22.10 22.36
N GLY A 36 -4.53 -22.54 21.86
CA GLY A 36 -4.38 -23.73 21.03
C GLY A 36 -5.01 -23.60 19.64
N LYS A 37 -5.56 -22.42 19.28
CA LYS A 37 -6.19 -22.18 17.99
C LYS A 37 -5.21 -21.61 16.97
N LYS A 38 -5.34 -22.09 15.73
CA LYS A 38 -4.52 -21.67 14.57
C LYS A 38 -5.37 -20.86 13.59
N VAL A 39 -4.93 -19.69 13.23
CA VAL A 39 -5.62 -18.83 12.26
C VAL A 39 -4.68 -18.52 11.08
N CYS A 40 -5.19 -18.73 9.87
CA CYS A 40 -4.52 -18.30 8.66
C CYS A 40 -5.12 -16.97 8.18
N VAL A 41 -4.27 -15.99 7.93
CA VAL A 41 -4.64 -14.70 7.31
C VAL A 41 -4.12 -14.70 5.87
N VAL A 42 -5.00 -14.60 4.91
CA VAL A 42 -4.66 -14.58 3.48
C VAL A 42 -4.60 -13.16 2.99
N GLY A 43 -3.40 -12.68 2.72
CA GLY A 43 -3.06 -11.32 2.32
C GLY A 43 -2.39 -10.52 3.43
N GLY A 44 -1.14 -10.11 3.18
CA GLY A 44 -0.28 -9.34 4.10
C GLY A 44 -0.38 -7.83 3.93
N GLY A 45 -1.52 -7.31 3.47
CA GLY A 45 -1.80 -5.87 3.44
C GLY A 45 -2.15 -5.31 4.83
N PRO A 46 -2.49 -4.00 4.93
CA PRO A 46 -2.79 -3.35 6.21
C PRO A 46 -3.84 -4.08 7.04
N ALA A 47 -4.90 -4.57 6.38
CA ALA A 47 -5.96 -5.31 7.05
C ALA A 47 -5.47 -6.63 7.64
N GLY A 48 -4.68 -7.39 6.85
CA GLY A 48 -4.13 -8.68 7.28
C GLY A 48 -3.12 -8.55 8.40
N LEU A 49 -2.18 -7.61 8.29
CA LEU A 49 -1.18 -7.34 9.32
C LEU A 49 -1.82 -6.89 10.63
N THR A 50 -2.80 -6.00 10.56
CA THR A 50 -3.57 -5.55 11.74
C THR A 50 -4.33 -6.71 12.38
N ALA A 51 -5.01 -7.53 11.58
CA ALA A 51 -5.73 -8.70 12.08
C ALA A 51 -4.78 -9.70 12.74
N ALA A 52 -3.65 -10.00 12.10
CA ALA A 52 -2.63 -10.90 12.62
C ALA A 52 -2.09 -10.43 13.99
N TYR A 53 -1.79 -9.15 14.11
CA TYR A 53 -1.35 -8.54 15.37
C TYR A 53 -2.38 -8.76 16.50
N TYR A 54 -3.64 -8.43 16.26
CA TYR A 54 -4.67 -8.55 17.29
C TYR A 54 -5.03 -10.00 17.60
N LEU A 55 -5.10 -10.88 16.61
CA LEU A 55 -5.32 -12.30 16.81
C LEU A 55 -4.20 -12.94 17.64
N ARG A 56 -2.96 -12.55 17.36
CA ARG A 56 -1.81 -13.02 18.16
C ARG A 56 -1.87 -12.51 19.60
N LYS A 57 -2.29 -11.26 19.82
CA LYS A 57 -2.52 -10.73 21.17
C LYS A 57 -3.62 -11.48 21.94
N GLN A 58 -4.61 -12.02 21.24
CA GLN A 58 -5.64 -12.88 21.83
C GLN A 58 -5.16 -14.30 22.12
N GLY A 59 -3.91 -14.64 21.85
CA GLY A 59 -3.30 -15.93 22.15
C GLY A 59 -3.44 -16.97 21.03
N HIS A 60 -3.88 -16.59 19.84
CA HIS A 60 -3.96 -17.52 18.71
C HIS A 60 -2.60 -17.68 18.02
N ALA A 61 -2.29 -18.86 17.51
CA ALA A 61 -1.21 -19.05 16.55
C ALA A 61 -1.66 -18.48 15.20
N VAL A 62 -0.87 -17.57 14.61
CA VAL A 62 -1.26 -16.84 13.38
C VAL A 62 -0.20 -17.01 12.32
N THR A 63 -0.64 -17.40 11.12
CA THR A 63 0.17 -17.42 9.90
C THR A 63 -0.45 -16.48 8.88
N VAL A 64 0.35 -15.55 8.36
CA VAL A 64 -0.02 -14.67 7.22
C VAL A 64 0.58 -15.27 5.96
N LYS A 65 -0.25 -15.53 4.95
CA LYS A 65 0.19 -15.95 3.61
C LYS A 65 0.04 -14.79 2.63
N GLU A 66 1.17 -14.32 2.11
CA GLU A 66 1.25 -13.20 1.16
C GLU A 66 1.72 -13.71 -0.21
N ALA A 67 0.98 -13.36 -1.25
CA ALA A 67 1.29 -13.79 -2.62
C ALA A 67 2.52 -13.11 -3.21
N LEU A 68 2.82 -11.90 -2.75
CA LEU A 68 3.90 -11.06 -3.25
C LEU A 68 5.18 -11.22 -2.40
N PRO A 69 6.34 -10.76 -2.90
CA PRO A 69 7.61 -10.92 -2.20
C PRO A 69 7.71 -10.21 -0.84
N THR A 70 6.93 -9.16 -0.64
CA THR A 70 6.91 -8.39 0.62
C THR A 70 5.49 -8.12 1.06
N VAL A 71 5.29 -7.98 2.36
CA VAL A 71 4.01 -7.55 2.94
C VAL A 71 3.81 -6.04 2.81
N GLY A 72 2.64 -5.56 3.20
CA GLY A 72 2.24 -4.15 3.15
C GLY A 72 1.14 -3.87 2.13
N GLY A 73 0.90 -4.78 1.17
CA GLY A 73 -0.15 -4.59 0.15
C GLY A 73 0.01 -3.27 -0.60
N MET A 74 -1.04 -2.45 -0.68
CA MET A 74 -0.96 -1.14 -1.38
C MET A 74 0.05 -0.17 -0.78
N MET A 75 0.42 -0.29 0.49
CA MET A 75 1.51 0.51 1.06
C MET A 75 2.86 0.20 0.42
N SER A 76 3.08 -1.05 0.01
CA SER A 76 4.33 -1.49 -0.62
C SER A 76 4.31 -1.42 -2.15
N TYR A 77 3.15 -1.59 -2.77
CA TYR A 77 3.05 -1.76 -4.22
C TYR A 77 2.26 -0.65 -4.94
N GLY A 78 1.38 0.06 -4.24
CA GLY A 78 0.57 1.14 -4.80
C GLY A 78 1.13 2.52 -4.48
N ILE A 79 1.56 2.75 -3.23
CA ILE A 79 2.17 4.02 -2.83
C ILE A 79 3.63 4.03 -3.26
N PRO A 80 4.10 5.05 -4.02
CA PRO A 80 5.50 5.14 -4.42
C PRO A 80 6.46 5.26 -3.23
N SER A 81 7.68 4.73 -3.37
CA SER A 81 8.68 4.71 -2.29
C SER A 81 9.15 6.09 -1.85
N TYR A 82 9.06 7.10 -2.71
CA TYR A 82 9.40 8.48 -2.35
C TYR A 82 8.36 9.12 -1.41
N ARG A 83 7.13 8.58 -1.36
CA ARG A 83 6.09 8.99 -0.39
C ARG A 83 6.09 8.13 0.86
N LEU A 84 6.28 6.83 0.71
CA LEU A 84 6.35 5.87 1.81
C LEU A 84 7.56 4.95 1.62
N PRO A 85 8.68 5.23 2.31
CA PRO A 85 9.86 4.38 2.27
C PRO A 85 9.55 2.95 2.67
N ARG A 86 10.10 1.99 1.94
CA ARG A 86 9.84 0.55 2.13
C ARG A 86 10.32 0.05 3.49
N GLU A 87 11.37 0.68 4.02
CA GLU A 87 11.95 0.37 5.33
C GLU A 87 10.94 0.58 6.46
N ILE A 88 10.09 1.60 6.36
CA ILE A 88 9.06 1.89 7.36
C ILE A 88 8.02 0.76 7.38
N VAL A 89 7.56 0.33 6.20
CA VAL A 89 6.60 -0.78 6.11
C VAL A 89 7.21 -2.09 6.63
N ALA A 90 8.48 -2.35 6.30
CA ALA A 90 9.19 -3.53 6.78
C ALA A 90 9.38 -3.50 8.31
N GLN A 91 9.70 -2.34 8.90
CA GLN A 91 9.83 -2.19 10.35
C GLN A 91 8.51 -2.49 11.08
N GLU A 92 7.39 -1.97 10.57
CA GLU A 92 6.06 -2.26 11.13
C GLU A 92 5.70 -3.75 11.03
N ALA A 93 6.03 -4.40 9.90
CA ALA A 93 5.82 -5.83 9.73
C ALA A 93 6.68 -6.65 10.71
N ASN A 94 7.96 -6.28 10.90
CA ASN A 94 8.85 -6.95 11.84
C ASN A 94 8.32 -6.89 13.29
N VAL A 95 7.70 -5.78 13.70
CA VAL A 95 7.06 -5.69 15.03
C VAL A 95 5.98 -6.75 15.20
N ILE A 96 5.25 -7.07 14.14
CA ILE A 96 4.20 -8.09 14.15
C ILE A 96 4.82 -9.49 14.21
N GLU A 97 5.89 -9.74 13.47
CA GLU A 97 6.64 -11.01 13.52
C GLU A 97 7.28 -11.23 14.90
N GLU A 98 7.82 -10.18 15.53
CA GLU A 98 8.37 -10.23 16.89
C GLU A 98 7.32 -10.64 17.95
N GLN A 99 6.00 -10.46 17.68
CA GLN A 99 4.93 -10.98 18.54
C GLN A 99 4.69 -12.48 18.34
N GLY A 100 5.38 -13.13 17.40
CA GLY A 100 5.24 -14.55 17.10
C GLY A 100 4.19 -14.85 16.02
N VAL A 101 3.90 -13.88 15.15
CA VAL A 101 3.18 -14.11 13.88
C VAL A 101 4.15 -14.68 12.86
N VAL A 102 3.76 -15.75 12.16
CA VAL A 102 4.52 -16.28 11.03
C VAL A 102 4.07 -15.59 9.75
N ILE A 103 5.00 -15.05 8.98
CA ILE A 103 4.72 -14.41 7.68
C ILE A 103 5.38 -15.24 6.57
N GLU A 104 4.56 -15.75 5.65
CA GLU A 104 5.00 -16.52 4.48
C GLU A 104 4.74 -15.70 3.21
N THR A 105 5.78 -15.09 2.67
CA THR A 105 5.71 -14.36 1.39
C THR A 105 5.86 -15.30 0.20
N ASN A 106 5.60 -14.81 -1.02
CA ASN A 106 5.57 -15.61 -2.26
C ASN A 106 4.65 -16.85 -2.16
N THR A 107 3.65 -16.78 -1.31
CA THR A 107 2.72 -17.88 -1.00
C THR A 107 1.30 -17.50 -1.42
N LYS A 108 1.01 -17.69 -2.72
CA LYS A 108 -0.32 -17.43 -3.28
C LYS A 108 -1.29 -18.53 -2.87
N VAL A 109 -2.39 -18.13 -2.25
CA VAL A 109 -3.50 -19.03 -1.88
C VAL A 109 -4.56 -18.97 -2.96
N GLU A 110 -4.74 -20.07 -3.69
CA GLU A 110 -5.77 -20.16 -4.74
C GLU A 110 -7.08 -20.75 -4.24
N LYS A 111 -7.00 -21.64 -3.24
CA LYS A 111 -8.16 -22.34 -2.68
C LYS A 111 -8.20 -22.19 -1.15
N PRO A 112 -8.67 -21.03 -0.65
CA PRO A 112 -8.61 -20.73 0.78
C PRO A 112 -9.39 -21.72 1.65
N VAL A 113 -10.43 -22.36 1.11
CA VAL A 113 -11.22 -23.36 1.84
C VAL A 113 -10.39 -24.59 2.23
N GLU A 114 -9.41 -24.97 1.42
CA GLU A 114 -8.54 -26.12 1.72
C GLU A 114 -7.67 -25.89 2.99
N LEU A 115 -7.40 -24.63 3.33
CA LEU A 115 -6.65 -24.27 4.53
C LEU A 115 -7.39 -24.61 5.83
N LEU A 116 -8.71 -24.82 5.77
CA LEU A 116 -9.50 -25.24 6.95
C LEU A 116 -9.17 -26.67 7.43
N SER A 117 -8.40 -27.45 6.65
CA SER A 117 -7.85 -28.73 7.10
C SER A 117 -6.69 -28.58 8.10
N GLU A 118 -6.00 -27.42 8.09
CA GLU A 118 -4.81 -27.15 8.89
C GLU A 118 -5.02 -26.03 9.94
N TYR A 119 -6.00 -25.15 9.69
CA TYR A 119 -6.30 -23.98 10.51
C TYR A 119 -7.73 -24.04 11.02
N ASP A 120 -7.96 -23.59 12.26
CA ASP A 120 -9.30 -23.47 12.84
C ASP A 120 -10.14 -22.35 12.16
N ALA A 121 -9.49 -21.35 11.60
CA ALA A 121 -10.13 -20.27 10.87
C ALA A 121 -9.22 -19.69 9.77
N VAL A 122 -9.85 -19.21 8.70
CA VAL A 122 -9.18 -18.52 7.60
C VAL A 122 -9.80 -17.13 7.43
N LEU A 123 -8.98 -16.09 7.51
CA LEU A 123 -9.39 -14.70 7.31
C LEU A 123 -8.90 -14.21 5.95
N MET A 124 -9.84 -13.75 5.11
CA MET A 124 -9.52 -13.21 3.78
C MET A 124 -9.31 -11.71 3.83
N THR A 125 -8.10 -11.26 3.50
CA THR A 125 -7.68 -9.84 3.50
C THR A 125 -6.92 -9.48 2.22
N ILE A 126 -7.35 -10.03 1.09
CA ILE A 126 -6.66 -9.96 -0.21
C ILE A 126 -6.69 -8.59 -0.88
N GLY A 127 -7.46 -7.63 -0.35
CA GLY A 127 -7.54 -6.26 -0.88
C GLY A 127 -8.15 -6.17 -2.28
N ALA A 128 -7.83 -5.06 -2.99
CA ALA A 128 -8.32 -4.76 -4.34
C ALA A 128 -7.13 -4.52 -5.28
N HIS A 129 -6.56 -5.59 -5.81
CA HIS A 129 -5.39 -5.54 -6.70
C HIS A 129 -5.71 -5.49 -8.19
N LYS A 130 -7.00 -5.50 -8.56
CA LYS A 130 -7.44 -5.41 -9.95
C LYS A 130 -7.81 -3.97 -10.29
N GLY A 131 -7.08 -3.38 -11.22
CA GLY A 131 -7.42 -2.07 -11.78
C GLY A 131 -8.72 -2.10 -12.57
N VAL A 132 -9.41 -0.97 -12.60
CA VAL A 132 -10.64 -0.79 -13.40
C VAL A 132 -10.26 -0.04 -14.68
N ARG A 133 -10.60 -0.62 -15.83
CA ARG A 133 -10.41 0.02 -17.13
C ARG A 133 -11.59 0.95 -17.41
N LEU A 134 -11.29 2.17 -17.84
CA LEU A 134 -12.35 3.11 -18.22
C LEU A 134 -13.05 2.61 -19.48
N PRO A 135 -14.40 2.68 -19.54
CA PRO A 135 -15.18 2.26 -20.70
C PRO A 135 -15.15 3.36 -21.78
N MET A 136 -14.01 3.49 -22.45
CA MET A 136 -13.82 4.45 -23.54
C MET A 136 -13.19 3.76 -24.74
N GLU A 137 -13.42 4.32 -25.92
CA GLU A 137 -12.82 3.83 -27.15
C GLU A 137 -11.30 3.85 -27.06
N GLY A 138 -10.65 2.78 -27.51
CA GLY A 138 -9.20 2.65 -27.44
C GLY A 138 -8.65 2.21 -26.09
N SER A 139 -9.48 2.02 -25.06
CA SER A 139 -8.99 1.59 -23.73
C SER A 139 -8.29 0.23 -23.74
N GLU A 140 -8.54 -0.60 -24.74
CA GLU A 140 -7.91 -1.92 -24.93
C GLU A 140 -6.64 -1.89 -25.78
N LEU A 141 -6.24 -0.73 -26.29
CA LEU A 141 -5.04 -0.61 -27.12
C LEU A 141 -3.77 -0.94 -26.35
N PRO A 142 -2.76 -1.52 -27.03
CA PRO A 142 -1.44 -1.67 -26.44
C PRO A 142 -0.89 -0.32 -25.96
N GLY A 143 -0.31 -0.29 -24.75
CA GLY A 143 0.19 0.94 -24.14
C GLY A 143 -0.81 1.66 -23.24
N VAL A 144 -2.08 1.22 -23.17
CA VAL A 144 -3.03 1.67 -22.15
C VAL A 144 -2.83 0.84 -20.89
N LEU A 145 -2.15 1.44 -19.91
CA LEU A 145 -1.75 0.79 -18.66
C LEU A 145 -2.76 1.11 -17.56
N LEU A 146 -3.03 0.13 -16.69
CA LEU A 146 -3.80 0.35 -15.49
C LEU A 146 -2.86 0.84 -14.35
N ASN A 147 -3.31 1.84 -13.61
CA ASN A 147 -2.56 2.47 -12.54
C ASN A 147 -1.98 1.46 -11.53
N ILE A 148 -2.79 0.51 -11.05
CA ILE A 148 -2.36 -0.49 -10.06
C ILE A 148 -1.26 -1.38 -10.64
N ASP A 149 -1.41 -1.84 -11.88
CA ASP A 149 -0.42 -2.71 -12.53
C ASP A 149 0.89 -1.94 -12.80
N PHE A 150 0.78 -0.70 -13.27
CA PHE A 150 1.92 0.17 -13.49
C PHE A 150 2.71 0.44 -12.19
N LEU A 151 2.04 0.89 -11.13
CA LEU A 151 2.70 1.19 -9.85
C LEU A 151 3.28 -0.05 -9.19
N ARG A 152 2.57 -1.19 -9.27
CA ARG A 152 3.07 -2.47 -8.76
C ARG A 152 4.34 -2.91 -9.49
N ASN A 153 4.33 -2.90 -10.82
CA ASN A 153 5.50 -3.29 -11.62
C ASN A 153 6.69 -2.35 -11.35
N ALA A 154 6.45 -1.05 -11.28
CA ALA A 154 7.45 -0.07 -10.90
C ALA A 154 8.04 -0.37 -9.50
N SER A 155 7.19 -0.67 -8.52
CA SER A 155 7.61 -1.00 -7.15
C SER A 155 8.39 -2.31 -7.06
N LEU A 156 8.12 -3.26 -7.95
CA LEU A 156 8.84 -4.54 -8.05
C LEU A 156 10.12 -4.46 -8.90
N GLY A 157 10.42 -3.30 -9.51
CA GLY A 157 11.52 -3.17 -10.45
C GLY A 157 11.30 -3.96 -11.74
N GLN A 158 10.06 -4.29 -12.07
CA GLN A 158 9.67 -4.99 -13.29
C GLN A 158 9.39 -4.02 -14.42
N GLU A 159 9.43 -4.55 -15.65
CA GLU A 159 9.07 -3.77 -16.83
C GLU A 159 7.62 -3.27 -16.74
N THR A 160 7.43 -1.97 -16.90
CA THR A 160 6.11 -1.33 -16.79
C THR A 160 5.36 -1.27 -18.13
N GLY A 161 6.05 -1.45 -19.24
CA GLY A 161 5.49 -1.29 -20.59
C GLY A 161 5.24 0.17 -21.00
N MET A 162 5.72 1.15 -20.21
CA MET A 162 5.53 2.56 -20.55
C MET A 162 6.44 3.02 -21.68
N GLY A 163 5.98 3.99 -22.47
CA GLY A 163 6.78 4.70 -23.44
C GLY A 163 7.45 5.94 -22.86
N LYS A 164 8.05 6.76 -23.73
CA LYS A 164 8.71 8.02 -23.34
C LYS A 164 7.74 9.20 -23.19
N ARG A 165 6.61 9.16 -23.90
CA ARG A 165 5.55 10.15 -23.82
C ARG A 165 4.32 9.52 -23.17
N ILE A 166 3.86 10.14 -22.09
CA ILE A 166 2.83 9.59 -21.20
C ILE A 166 1.69 10.59 -21.09
N ILE A 167 0.47 10.07 -21.15
CA ILE A 167 -0.73 10.80 -20.73
C ILE A 167 -1.32 10.01 -19.55
N VAL A 168 -1.50 10.67 -18.43
CA VAL A 168 -2.18 10.13 -17.25
C VAL A 168 -3.58 10.69 -17.20
N LEU A 169 -4.58 9.81 -17.18
CA LEU A 169 -5.98 10.19 -17.06
C LEU A 169 -6.44 10.13 -15.60
N GLY A 170 -6.79 11.29 -15.07
CA GLY A 170 -7.31 11.47 -13.69
C GLY A 170 -6.69 12.67 -12.98
N GLY A 171 -7.40 13.22 -11.99
CA GLY A 171 -7.01 14.40 -11.21
C GLY A 171 -6.87 14.13 -9.70
N GLY A 172 -6.83 12.86 -9.27
CA GLY A 172 -6.62 12.47 -7.86
C GLY A 172 -5.17 12.09 -7.56
N ASN A 173 -4.84 11.90 -6.28
CA ASN A 173 -3.49 11.58 -5.81
C ASN A 173 -2.84 10.39 -6.55
N VAL A 174 -3.60 9.36 -6.90
CA VAL A 174 -3.07 8.21 -7.65
C VAL A 174 -2.60 8.58 -9.06
N ALA A 175 -3.26 9.54 -9.72
CA ALA A 175 -2.83 10.03 -11.03
C ALA A 175 -1.48 10.74 -10.92
N PHE A 176 -1.30 11.56 -9.88
CA PHE A 176 -0.02 12.20 -9.58
C PHE A 176 1.06 11.19 -9.21
N ASP A 177 0.73 10.15 -8.45
CA ASP A 177 1.64 9.04 -8.17
C ASP A 177 2.11 8.34 -9.46
N CYS A 178 1.21 8.08 -10.40
CA CYS A 178 1.57 7.51 -11.70
C CYS A 178 2.46 8.45 -12.51
N ALA A 179 2.09 9.72 -12.64
CA ALA A 179 2.84 10.71 -13.41
C ALA A 179 4.26 10.90 -12.86
N ARG A 180 4.38 11.11 -11.56
CA ARG A 180 5.66 11.31 -10.88
C ARG A 180 6.53 10.04 -10.88
N THR A 181 5.91 8.85 -10.80
CA THR A 181 6.62 7.58 -10.97
C THR A 181 7.13 7.42 -12.40
N ALA A 182 6.31 7.73 -13.42
CA ALA A 182 6.72 7.69 -14.82
C ALA A 182 7.91 8.63 -15.08
N LYS A 183 7.92 9.83 -14.49
CA LYS A 183 9.05 10.79 -14.57
C LYS A 183 10.35 10.17 -14.04
N ARG A 184 10.28 9.52 -12.87
CA ARG A 184 11.44 8.85 -12.24
C ARG A 184 11.94 7.65 -13.03
N LEU A 185 11.04 7.00 -13.77
CA LEU A 185 11.39 5.90 -14.68
C LEU A 185 11.89 6.35 -16.05
N GLY A 186 12.02 7.68 -16.28
CA GLY A 186 12.65 8.23 -17.48
C GLY A 186 11.68 8.60 -18.60
N ALA A 187 10.39 8.84 -18.31
CA ALA A 187 9.50 9.47 -19.25
C ALA A 187 9.96 10.90 -19.56
N GLU A 188 9.97 11.25 -20.85
CA GLU A 188 10.49 12.54 -21.35
C GLU A 188 9.41 13.62 -21.35
N GLU A 189 8.18 13.22 -21.69
CA GLU A 189 7.02 14.10 -21.80
C GLU A 189 5.85 13.47 -21.06
N ILE A 190 5.28 14.20 -20.10
CA ILE A 190 4.19 13.71 -19.26
C ILE A 190 3.09 14.77 -19.22
N HIS A 191 1.89 14.37 -19.56
CA HIS A 191 0.69 15.19 -19.43
C HIS A 191 -0.29 14.50 -18.49
N LEU A 192 -0.93 15.28 -17.63
CA LEU A 192 -2.03 14.84 -16.80
C LEU A 192 -3.31 15.49 -17.31
N ALA A 193 -4.32 14.70 -17.59
CA ALA A 193 -5.61 15.15 -18.08
C ALA A 193 -6.73 14.63 -17.19
N CYS A 194 -7.62 15.51 -16.76
CA CYS A 194 -8.80 15.18 -15.94
C CYS A 194 -10.01 16.00 -16.36
N LEU A 195 -11.16 15.64 -15.83
CA LEU A 195 -12.41 16.34 -16.11
C LEU A 195 -12.53 17.64 -15.31
N GLU A 196 -11.90 17.68 -14.16
CA GLU A 196 -11.96 18.78 -13.21
C GLU A 196 -11.06 19.94 -13.64
N ALA A 197 -11.51 21.16 -13.40
CA ALA A 197 -10.63 22.33 -13.44
C ALA A 197 -9.59 22.23 -12.30
N ARG A 198 -8.48 22.96 -12.44
CA ARG A 198 -7.35 22.92 -11.50
C ARG A 198 -7.79 23.10 -10.03
N GLU A 199 -8.71 24.01 -9.77
CA GLU A 199 -9.20 24.37 -8.44
C GLU A 199 -10.17 23.32 -7.87
N ALA A 200 -10.66 22.42 -8.69
CA ALA A 200 -11.60 21.36 -8.33
C ALA A 200 -10.97 19.96 -8.37
N MET A 201 -9.66 19.86 -8.64
CA MET A 201 -8.95 18.58 -8.58
C MET A 201 -9.05 17.97 -7.17
N THR A 202 -9.19 16.65 -7.12
CA THR A 202 -9.32 15.91 -5.85
C THR A 202 -7.98 15.52 -5.23
N ALA A 203 -6.88 15.77 -5.91
CA ALA A 203 -5.55 15.58 -5.34
C ALA A 203 -5.22 16.66 -4.31
N ASP A 204 -4.38 16.31 -3.35
CA ASP A 204 -3.85 17.26 -2.38
C ASP A 204 -3.04 18.36 -3.07
N ASP A 205 -3.20 19.61 -2.64
CA ASP A 205 -2.49 20.77 -3.21
C ASP A 205 -0.96 20.58 -3.20
N GLU A 206 -0.44 19.94 -2.17
CA GLU A 206 0.99 19.62 -2.05
C GLU A 206 1.46 18.66 -3.16
N GLU A 207 0.67 17.62 -3.47
CA GLU A 207 1.01 16.66 -4.55
C GLU A 207 1.01 17.34 -5.92
N ILE A 208 0.05 18.25 -6.12
CA ILE A 208 -0.04 19.01 -7.34
C ILE A 208 1.14 19.98 -7.48
N ALA A 209 1.49 20.70 -6.40
CA ALA A 209 2.61 21.62 -6.38
C ALA A 209 3.94 20.90 -6.69
N GLN A 210 4.19 19.78 -6.03
CA GLN A 210 5.37 18.96 -6.27
C GLN A 210 5.44 18.41 -7.70
N ALA A 211 4.31 18.01 -8.28
CA ALA A 211 4.29 17.55 -9.67
C ALA A 211 4.64 18.67 -10.67
N ILE A 212 4.14 19.89 -10.44
CA ILE A 212 4.50 21.07 -11.24
C ILE A 212 6.00 21.37 -11.12
N GLU A 213 6.57 21.31 -9.92
CA GLU A 213 8.02 21.49 -9.70
C GLU A 213 8.86 20.43 -10.44
N GLU A 214 8.33 19.21 -10.58
CA GLU A 214 8.94 18.13 -11.35
C GLU A 214 8.73 18.27 -12.88
N GLY A 215 8.00 19.27 -13.34
CA GLY A 215 7.74 19.55 -14.75
C GLY A 215 6.64 18.67 -15.36
N ILE A 216 5.60 18.36 -14.59
CA ILE A 216 4.38 17.61 -14.98
C ILE A 216 3.22 18.60 -15.06
#